data_65c24f8383918f7b58d6971201186075
#
_entry.id   65c24f8383918f7b58d6971201186075
#
_cell.length_a   1.000
_cell.length_b   1.000
_cell.length_c   1.000
_cell.angle_alpha   90.00
_cell.angle_beta   90.00
_cell.angle_gamma   90.00
#
_symmetry.space_group_name_H-M   'P 1'
#
loop_
_entity.id
_entity.type
_entity.pdbx_description
1 polymer ?
#
loop_
_entity_poly.entity_id
_entity_poly.type
_entity_poly.pdbx_seq_one_letter_code
_entity_poly.pdbx_strand_id
1 'polypeptide(L)'
;MRTLAVIGAGAKGIAIAAKARALAAAGLDPPRVVLVERGRPAGTWTGDQGYTSGLLPLGTAPEKDVGYPYPASWGAASAEVTGAMMAYSWPRNLIAHGAYADWVDRGRLRPTHREWGGYLREVAGACEAEIIPAEVTALGAGDRGWRLGLAGGGALEADGVVVTGAGPPVRIPGQPAEHPLVLDGRTFWQHADHLGTRARNICVVGSGETAAWIVITLAGKCHERSAMDVLTSRGVLYSRGESYDENRFYSDPGDWPGLAESHRREFLERTDRGVFSVQAEATLNRLRGFRTLAGRALHIEAGQRQVVVTIGYGPDRERVAYDLVIVARGFDGHWFERLLGDDARRRLADARAGDELERRIDVDLTVAGLKPPLHLPVLAGLAQGPGFPNLSCLGLLSDRILRRYVPLSPAAARPDGTAAQKSAARRSAPERSERA
;
A
#
# COMPACT_ATOMS: atom_id res chain seq x y z
N MET A 1 -5.47 27.94 11.93
CA MET A 1 -5.51 26.99 10.81
C MET A 1 -5.09 25.62 11.33
N ARG A 2 -5.87 24.56 11.08
CA ARG A 2 -5.54 23.18 11.50
C ARG A 2 -4.41 22.64 10.63
N THR A 3 -3.52 21.84 11.22
CA THR A 3 -2.41 21.20 10.50
C THR A 3 -2.57 19.68 10.55
N LEU A 4 -2.48 19.02 9.38
CA LEU A 4 -2.43 17.58 9.24
C LEU A 4 -1.02 17.19 8.77
N ALA A 5 -0.26 16.55 9.63
CA ALA A 5 1.06 16.02 9.29
C ALA A 5 0.92 14.63 8.65
N VAL A 6 1.57 14.43 7.52
CA VAL A 6 1.57 13.15 6.80
C VAL A 6 3.00 12.63 6.73
N ILE A 7 3.25 11.46 7.32
CA ILE A 7 4.56 10.82 7.29
C ILE A 7 4.71 10.04 5.98
N GLY A 8 5.49 10.58 5.07
CA GLY A 8 5.77 10.06 3.74
C GLY A 8 5.10 10.85 2.61
N ALA A 9 5.88 11.24 1.60
CA ALA A 9 5.43 11.86 0.35
C ALA A 9 5.36 10.82 -0.80
N GLY A 10 4.80 9.64 -0.51
CA GLY A 10 4.42 8.64 -1.50
C GLY A 10 3.02 8.90 -2.05
N ALA A 11 2.46 7.94 -2.79
CA ALA A 11 1.16 8.05 -3.45
C ALA A 11 0.02 8.49 -2.53
N LYS A 12 -0.05 7.94 -1.29
CA LYS A 12 -1.09 8.32 -0.31
C LYS A 12 -0.93 9.77 0.18
N GLY A 13 0.30 10.16 0.54
CA GLY A 13 0.58 11.52 1.01
C GLY A 13 0.28 12.57 -0.06
N ILE A 14 0.74 12.32 -1.29
CA ILE A 14 0.50 13.20 -2.44
C ILE A 14 -1.00 13.29 -2.77
N ALA A 15 -1.74 12.17 -2.71
CA ALA A 15 -3.19 12.18 -2.93
C ALA A 15 -3.94 13.02 -1.89
N ILE A 16 -3.53 12.96 -0.61
CA ILE A 16 -4.12 13.78 0.47
C ILE A 16 -3.84 15.27 0.23
N ALA A 17 -2.60 15.62 -0.17
CA ALA A 17 -2.24 17.00 -0.48
C ALA A 17 -3.02 17.54 -1.69
N ALA A 18 -3.10 16.76 -2.78
CA ALA A 18 -3.87 17.10 -3.97
C ALA A 18 -5.37 17.28 -3.66
N LYS A 19 -5.95 16.40 -2.84
CA LYS A 19 -7.34 16.53 -2.42
C LYS A 19 -7.56 17.77 -1.54
N ALA A 20 -6.67 18.09 -0.63
CA ALA A 20 -6.77 19.32 0.17
C ALA A 20 -6.71 20.56 -0.73
N ARG A 21 -5.85 20.58 -1.74
CA ARG A 21 -5.80 21.66 -2.74
C ARG A 21 -7.12 21.76 -3.53
N ALA A 22 -7.68 20.64 -3.96
CA ALA A 22 -8.97 20.59 -4.66
C ALA A 22 -10.13 21.11 -3.78
N LEU A 23 -10.14 20.75 -2.49
CA LEU A 23 -11.13 21.27 -1.53
C LEU A 23 -11.03 22.77 -1.35
N ALA A 24 -9.82 23.32 -1.21
CA ALA A 24 -9.61 24.76 -1.11
C ALA A 24 -10.06 25.49 -2.39
N ALA A 25 -9.77 24.93 -3.57
CA ALA A 25 -10.21 25.48 -4.85
C ALA A 25 -11.75 25.50 -4.99
N ALA A 26 -12.45 24.54 -4.36
CA ALA A 26 -13.91 24.47 -4.29
C ALA A 26 -14.50 25.31 -3.13
N GLY A 27 -13.73 26.19 -2.51
CA GLY A 27 -14.19 27.11 -1.46
C GLY A 27 -14.38 26.49 -0.09
N LEU A 28 -13.90 25.26 0.14
CA LEU A 28 -13.91 24.62 1.45
C LEU A 28 -12.65 24.98 2.24
N ASP A 29 -12.67 24.76 3.57
CA ASP A 29 -11.55 25.07 4.48
C ASP A 29 -10.85 23.78 4.95
N PRO A 30 -9.98 23.15 4.10
CA PRO A 30 -9.21 21.99 4.51
C PRO A 30 -8.11 22.36 5.51
N PRO A 31 -7.54 21.38 6.24
CA PRO A 31 -6.34 21.62 7.03
C PRO A 31 -5.14 21.90 6.12
N ARG A 32 -4.17 22.62 6.64
CA ARG A 32 -2.82 22.67 6.05
C ARG A 32 -2.22 21.25 6.08
N VAL A 33 -1.97 20.67 4.93
CA VAL A 33 -1.37 19.33 4.80
C VAL A 33 0.14 19.50 4.65
N VAL A 34 0.92 18.93 5.58
CA VAL A 34 2.38 18.97 5.58
C VAL A 34 2.90 17.55 5.44
N LEU A 35 3.58 17.24 4.33
CA LEU A 35 4.22 15.97 4.08
C LEU A 35 5.63 16.00 4.69
N VAL A 36 5.98 15.01 5.52
CA VAL A 36 7.36 14.85 6.03
C VAL A 36 7.98 13.66 5.34
N GLU A 37 9.00 13.89 4.51
CA GLU A 37 9.63 12.87 3.67
C GLU A 37 11.14 12.85 3.87
N ARG A 38 11.67 11.70 4.30
CA ARG A 38 13.11 11.53 4.57
C ARG A 38 13.98 11.48 3.33
N GLY A 39 13.39 11.11 2.20
CA GLY A 39 14.06 11.04 0.89
C GLY A 39 13.52 12.09 -0.06
N ARG A 40 13.17 11.67 -1.25
CA ARG A 40 12.50 12.52 -2.24
C ARG A 40 11.06 12.06 -2.47
N PRO A 41 10.16 12.95 -2.87
CA PRO A 41 8.77 12.60 -3.17
C PRO A 41 8.69 11.44 -4.16
N ALA A 42 7.82 10.47 -3.88
CA ALA A 42 7.64 9.24 -4.65
C ALA A 42 8.94 8.40 -4.85
N GLY A 43 9.97 8.62 -4.04
CA GLY A 43 11.28 7.97 -4.19
C GLY A 43 11.24 6.45 -4.10
N THR A 44 10.28 5.87 -3.39
CA THR A 44 10.10 4.41 -3.32
C THR A 44 9.82 3.75 -4.69
N TRP A 45 9.37 4.52 -5.69
CA TRP A 45 9.03 4.03 -7.02
C TRP A 45 10.17 4.14 -8.05
N THR A 46 11.20 4.94 -7.78
CA THR A 46 12.20 5.32 -8.78
C THR A 46 13.30 4.29 -9.01
N GLY A 47 13.43 3.32 -8.11
CA GLY A 47 14.52 2.35 -8.12
C GLY A 47 15.71 2.72 -7.23
N ASP A 48 15.87 4.00 -6.90
CA ASP A 48 17.08 4.49 -6.20
C ASP A 48 17.07 4.19 -4.69
N GLN A 49 15.89 3.92 -4.11
CA GLN A 49 15.73 3.66 -2.67
C GLN A 49 15.62 2.17 -2.30
N GLY A 50 15.80 1.28 -3.27
CA GLY A 50 15.86 -0.17 -3.04
C GLY A 50 14.51 -0.89 -2.96
N TYR A 51 13.35 -0.23 -2.99
CA TYR A 51 12.05 -0.91 -2.93
C TYR A 51 11.64 -1.59 -4.24
N THR A 52 12.26 -1.24 -5.35
CA THR A 52 12.00 -1.71 -6.71
C THR A 52 13.20 -1.40 -7.60
N SER A 53 13.30 -2.02 -8.75
CA SER A 53 14.25 -1.62 -9.81
C SER A 53 13.85 -0.31 -10.52
N GLY A 54 12.64 0.17 -10.32
CA GLY A 54 12.06 1.25 -11.12
C GLY A 54 11.51 0.80 -12.48
N LEU A 55 11.88 -0.38 -12.96
CA LEU A 55 11.50 -0.89 -14.29
C LEU A 55 10.32 -1.87 -14.24
N LEU A 56 9.91 -2.30 -13.05
CA LEU A 56 8.75 -3.19 -12.90
C LEU A 56 7.47 -2.48 -13.30
N PRO A 57 6.52 -3.19 -13.94
CA PRO A 57 5.22 -2.62 -14.26
C PRO A 57 4.41 -2.37 -12.99
N LEU A 58 3.60 -1.32 -12.99
CA LEU A 58 2.70 -1.01 -11.89
C LEU A 58 1.71 -2.17 -11.67
N GLY A 59 1.60 -2.65 -10.43
CA GLY A 59 0.75 -3.79 -10.08
C GLY A 59 -0.76 -3.52 -10.13
N THR A 60 -1.19 -2.26 -10.36
CA THR A 60 -2.61 -1.86 -10.53
C THR A 60 -2.80 -1.05 -11.81
N ALA A 61 -4.04 -0.89 -12.26
CA ALA A 61 -4.34 -0.04 -13.41
C ALA A 61 -4.00 1.43 -13.09
N PRO A 62 -3.30 2.15 -13.97
CA PRO A 62 -2.87 3.53 -13.70
C PRO A 62 -4.03 4.52 -13.60
N GLU A 63 -5.20 4.17 -14.10
CA GLU A 63 -6.46 4.93 -13.91
C GLU A 63 -6.92 4.93 -12.44
N LYS A 64 -6.39 4.00 -11.60
CA LYS A 64 -6.54 4.07 -10.15
C LYS A 64 -5.50 5.04 -9.57
N ASP A 65 -5.53 6.25 -10.04
CA ASP A 65 -4.62 7.34 -9.73
C ASP A 65 -4.96 8.07 -8.41
N VAL A 66 -4.38 9.24 -8.18
CA VAL A 66 -4.52 10.00 -6.92
C VAL A 66 -5.96 10.44 -6.61
N GLY A 67 -6.84 10.51 -7.63
CA GLY A 67 -8.24 10.92 -7.48
C GLY A 67 -9.24 9.76 -7.46
N TYR A 68 -8.81 8.56 -7.88
CA TYR A 68 -9.70 7.42 -8.02
C TYR A 68 -10.32 6.98 -6.68
N PRO A 69 -11.64 6.65 -6.64
CA PRO A 69 -12.62 6.49 -7.74
C PRO A 69 -13.33 7.77 -8.19
N TYR A 70 -12.90 8.94 -7.86
CA TYR A 70 -13.38 10.28 -8.19
C TYR A 70 -14.71 10.73 -7.56
N PRO A 71 -15.80 9.94 -7.52
CA PRO A 71 -17.00 10.39 -6.86
C PRO A 71 -16.68 10.93 -5.46
N ALA A 72 -16.89 12.20 -5.27
CA ALA A 72 -16.61 12.87 -4.01
C ALA A 72 -17.94 13.20 -3.31
N SER A 73 -18.01 12.93 -2.01
CA SER A 73 -19.19 13.23 -1.20
C SER A 73 -18.99 14.50 -0.37
N TRP A 74 -18.80 15.64 -1.03
CA TRP A 74 -18.58 16.96 -0.41
C TRP A 74 -19.82 17.85 -0.49
N GLY A 75 -21.01 17.26 -0.53
CA GLY A 75 -22.27 17.97 -0.64
C GLY A 75 -22.35 18.78 -1.94
N ALA A 76 -22.70 20.06 -1.86
CA ALA A 76 -22.81 20.94 -3.03
C ALA A 76 -21.48 21.11 -3.78
N ALA A 77 -20.34 21.01 -3.10
CA ALA A 77 -19.01 21.16 -3.70
C ALA A 77 -18.51 19.88 -4.40
N SER A 78 -19.25 18.77 -4.38
CA SER A 78 -18.79 17.47 -4.89
C SER A 78 -18.34 17.52 -6.35
N ALA A 79 -19.08 18.20 -7.22
CA ALA A 79 -18.76 18.30 -8.64
C ALA A 79 -17.46 19.10 -8.88
N GLU A 80 -17.29 20.20 -8.16
CA GLU A 80 -16.11 21.08 -8.25
C GLU A 80 -14.86 20.36 -7.72
N VAL A 81 -14.96 19.67 -6.59
CA VAL A 81 -13.87 18.87 -6.03
C VAL A 81 -13.48 17.75 -6.99
N THR A 82 -14.46 17.04 -7.58
CA THR A 82 -14.19 16.00 -8.58
C THR A 82 -13.49 16.58 -9.81
N GLY A 83 -13.99 17.69 -10.34
CA GLY A 83 -13.38 18.38 -11.49
C GLY A 83 -11.94 18.82 -11.22
N ALA A 84 -11.68 19.41 -10.04
CA ALA A 84 -10.34 19.79 -9.61
C ALA A 84 -9.40 18.58 -9.46
N MET A 85 -9.88 17.45 -8.92
CA MET A 85 -9.09 16.22 -8.82
C MET A 85 -8.76 15.60 -10.18
N MET A 86 -9.65 15.71 -11.17
CA MET A 86 -9.39 15.23 -12.53
C MET A 86 -8.21 15.94 -13.21
N ALA A 87 -7.86 17.16 -12.78
CA ALA A 87 -6.66 17.85 -13.24
C ALA A 87 -5.36 17.12 -12.86
N TYR A 88 -5.39 16.27 -11.83
CA TYR A 88 -4.28 15.45 -11.37
C TYR A 88 -4.34 14.01 -11.86
N SER A 89 -5.29 13.65 -12.75
CA SER A 89 -5.48 12.27 -13.21
C SER A 89 -4.34 11.78 -14.10
N TRP A 90 -4.13 10.46 -14.13
CA TRP A 90 -3.20 9.81 -15.04
C TRP A 90 -3.47 10.14 -16.51
N PRO A 91 -4.73 10.05 -17.03
CA PRO A 91 -5.02 10.45 -18.40
C PRO A 91 -4.68 11.92 -18.67
N ARG A 92 -4.95 12.83 -17.73
CA ARG A 92 -4.60 14.25 -17.89
C ARG A 92 -3.09 14.46 -17.98
N ASN A 93 -2.33 13.74 -17.17
CA ASN A 93 -0.87 13.76 -17.24
C ASN A 93 -0.37 13.31 -18.61
N LEU A 94 -0.88 12.20 -19.14
CA LEU A 94 -0.52 11.72 -20.49
C LEU A 94 -0.89 12.72 -21.60
N ILE A 95 -2.06 13.37 -21.49
CA ILE A 95 -2.48 14.41 -22.45
C ILE A 95 -1.50 15.59 -22.43
N ALA A 96 -1.08 16.03 -21.25
CA ALA A 96 -0.13 17.13 -21.09
C ALA A 96 1.23 16.86 -21.76
N HIS A 97 1.64 15.58 -21.81
CA HIS A 97 2.88 15.12 -22.45
C HIS A 97 2.69 14.65 -23.90
N GLY A 98 1.49 14.75 -24.47
CA GLY A 98 1.21 14.28 -25.83
C GLY A 98 1.27 12.76 -26.01
N ALA A 99 1.24 11.99 -24.90
CA ALA A 99 1.43 10.54 -24.88
C ALA A 99 0.11 9.75 -24.80
N TYR A 100 -1.04 10.43 -24.68
CA TYR A 100 -2.31 9.76 -24.41
C TYR A 100 -2.77 8.85 -25.58
N ALA A 101 -2.68 9.31 -26.82
CA ALA A 101 -3.09 8.52 -27.98
C ALA A 101 -2.23 7.26 -28.13
N ASP A 102 -0.90 7.41 -28.06
CA ASP A 102 0.03 6.29 -28.14
C ASP A 102 -0.23 5.26 -27.03
N TRP A 103 -0.49 5.71 -25.81
CA TRP A 103 -0.82 4.84 -24.68
C TRP A 103 -2.11 4.04 -24.93
N VAL A 104 -3.15 4.68 -25.48
CA VAL A 104 -4.42 4.01 -25.84
C VAL A 104 -4.19 2.97 -26.94
N ASP A 105 -3.48 3.36 -28.01
CA ASP A 105 -3.22 2.52 -29.19
C ASP A 105 -2.35 1.30 -28.85
N ARG A 106 -1.45 1.42 -27.86
CA ARG A 106 -0.67 0.29 -27.30
C ARG A 106 -1.48 -0.60 -26.34
N GLY A 107 -2.78 -0.38 -26.17
CA GLY A 107 -3.63 -1.21 -25.31
C GLY A 107 -3.56 -0.83 -23.83
N ARG A 108 -3.27 0.42 -23.51
CA ARG A 108 -3.23 0.97 -22.16
C ARG A 108 -2.23 0.24 -21.24
N LEU A 109 -1.01 0.13 -21.70
CA LEU A 109 0.06 -0.53 -20.97
C LEU A 109 0.23 0.09 -19.57
N ARG A 110 0.53 -0.73 -18.61
CA ARG A 110 0.86 -0.27 -17.25
C ARG A 110 2.21 0.44 -17.27
N PRO A 111 2.30 1.63 -16.67
CA PRO A 111 3.58 2.33 -16.59
C PRO A 111 4.57 1.53 -15.73
N THR A 112 5.83 1.76 -15.95
CA THR A 112 6.88 1.33 -15.02
C THR A 112 6.73 2.06 -13.69
N HIS A 113 7.31 1.50 -12.63
CA HIS A 113 7.35 2.17 -11.33
C HIS A 113 8.01 3.55 -11.41
N ARG A 114 9.05 3.72 -12.26
CA ARG A 114 9.73 5.02 -12.47
C ARG A 114 8.82 6.05 -13.13
N GLU A 115 8.05 5.65 -14.14
CA GLU A 115 7.07 6.53 -14.80
C GLU A 115 5.95 6.92 -13.84
N TRP A 116 5.45 5.95 -13.05
CA TRP A 116 4.49 6.22 -11.99
C TRP A 116 5.04 7.18 -10.93
N GLY A 117 6.29 7.00 -10.50
CA GLY A 117 6.98 7.92 -9.60
C GLY A 117 7.14 9.32 -10.20
N GLY A 118 7.36 9.42 -11.52
CA GLY A 118 7.37 10.67 -12.29
C GLY A 118 6.04 11.41 -12.19
N TYR A 119 4.97 10.72 -12.56
CA TYR A 119 3.60 11.22 -12.44
C TYR A 119 3.28 11.73 -11.01
N LEU A 120 3.60 10.97 -9.97
CA LEU A 120 3.34 11.41 -8.59
C LEU A 120 4.10 12.69 -8.23
N ARG A 121 5.35 12.88 -8.70
CA ARG A 121 6.11 14.11 -8.48
C ARG A 121 5.49 15.30 -9.20
N GLU A 122 4.99 15.09 -10.42
CA GLU A 122 4.28 16.15 -11.16
C GLU A 122 3.00 16.56 -10.44
N VAL A 123 2.23 15.59 -9.91
CA VAL A 123 1.07 15.90 -9.08
C VAL A 123 1.47 16.71 -7.84
N ALA A 124 2.55 16.30 -7.14
CA ALA A 124 3.03 17.01 -5.96
C ALA A 124 3.42 18.48 -6.29
N GLY A 125 4.05 18.71 -7.43
CA GLY A 125 4.35 20.06 -7.92
C GLY A 125 3.10 20.85 -8.29
N ALA A 126 2.18 20.23 -9.03
CA ALA A 126 0.97 20.87 -9.51
C ALA A 126 -0.01 21.23 -8.37
N CYS A 127 -0.05 20.48 -7.29
CA CYS A 127 -0.86 20.80 -6.11
C CYS A 127 -0.09 21.66 -5.08
N GLU A 128 1.14 22.09 -5.39
CA GLU A 128 1.99 22.87 -4.49
C GLU A 128 2.14 22.22 -3.10
N ALA A 129 2.36 20.89 -3.09
CA ALA A 129 2.45 20.13 -1.84
C ALA A 129 3.55 20.66 -0.93
N GLU A 130 3.22 20.99 0.30
CA GLU A 130 4.19 21.40 1.31
C GLU A 130 4.95 20.18 1.82
N ILE A 131 6.27 20.12 1.57
CA ILE A 131 7.10 18.98 1.90
C ILE A 131 8.28 19.42 2.76
N ILE A 132 8.40 18.83 3.96
CA ILE A 132 9.57 18.99 4.83
C ILE A 132 10.52 17.82 4.53
N PRO A 133 11.75 18.09 4.04
CA PRO A 133 12.75 17.04 3.79
C PRO A 133 13.41 16.60 5.11
N ALA A 134 12.75 15.73 5.86
CA ALA A 134 13.21 15.22 7.14
C ALA A 134 12.67 13.83 7.44
N GLU A 135 13.32 13.09 8.31
CA GLU A 135 12.80 11.87 8.92
C GLU A 135 12.08 12.19 10.22
N VAL A 136 10.89 11.65 10.43
CA VAL A 136 10.21 11.69 11.72
C VAL A 136 10.86 10.67 12.64
N THR A 137 11.39 11.12 13.78
CA THR A 137 12.11 10.29 14.75
C THR A 137 11.33 10.04 16.03
N ALA A 138 10.30 10.85 16.31
CA ALA A 138 9.45 10.71 17.49
C ALA A 138 8.05 11.25 17.26
N LEU A 139 7.06 10.68 17.93
CA LEU A 139 5.67 11.09 17.97
C LEU A 139 5.23 11.25 19.43
N GLY A 140 5.12 12.50 19.89
CA GLY A 140 4.58 12.84 21.20
C GLY A 140 3.11 13.24 21.07
N ALA A 141 2.22 12.67 21.90
CA ALA A 141 0.84 13.09 21.99
C ALA A 141 0.67 14.12 23.13
N GLY A 142 0.06 15.25 22.83
CA GLY A 142 -0.35 16.26 23.80
C GLY A 142 -1.87 16.41 23.85
N ASP A 143 -2.38 17.27 24.73
CA ASP A 143 -3.82 17.50 24.85
C ASP A 143 -4.39 18.27 23.65
N ARG A 144 -3.56 19.04 22.97
CA ARG A 144 -3.96 19.89 21.84
C ARG A 144 -3.56 19.36 20.48
N GLY A 145 -2.76 18.29 20.39
CA GLY A 145 -2.27 17.78 19.12
C GLY A 145 -1.06 16.87 19.27
N TRP A 146 -0.45 16.55 18.14
CA TRP A 146 0.78 15.79 18.03
C TRP A 146 2.00 16.70 17.92
N ARG A 147 3.11 16.26 18.47
CA ARG A 147 4.44 16.84 18.26
C ARG A 147 5.32 15.80 17.57
N LEU A 148 5.70 16.07 16.31
CA LEU A 148 6.59 15.23 15.52
C LEU A 148 8.04 15.74 15.70
N GLY A 149 8.92 14.93 16.29
CA GLY A 149 10.35 15.19 16.30
C GLY A 149 10.96 14.88 14.94
N LEU A 150 11.81 15.78 14.44
CA LEU A 150 12.44 15.66 13.13
C LEU A 150 13.93 15.39 13.26
N ALA A 151 14.49 14.53 12.39
CA ALA A 151 15.93 14.32 12.30
C ALA A 151 16.64 15.65 11.95
N GLY A 152 17.78 15.89 12.57
CA GLY A 152 18.52 17.16 12.43
C GLY A 152 18.04 18.28 13.35
N GLY A 153 17.02 18.01 14.19
CA GLY A 153 16.47 18.96 15.17
C GLY A 153 15.17 19.62 14.67
N GLY A 154 14.49 20.26 15.61
CA GLY A 154 13.18 20.86 15.33
C GLY A 154 12.01 19.90 15.55
N ALA A 155 10.82 20.46 15.47
CA ALA A 155 9.57 19.70 15.60
C ALA A 155 8.46 20.35 14.78
N LEU A 156 7.49 19.52 14.37
CA LEU A 156 6.24 19.94 13.74
C LEU A 156 5.07 19.66 14.69
N GLU A 157 4.30 20.69 14.98
CA GLU A 157 3.03 20.55 15.72
C GLU A 157 1.89 20.31 14.73
N ALA A 158 1.00 19.35 15.04
CA ALA A 158 -0.10 18.99 14.15
C ALA A 158 -1.36 18.56 14.93
N ASP A 159 -2.53 18.89 14.40
CA ASP A 159 -3.82 18.49 14.98
C ASP A 159 -4.15 17.01 14.70
N GLY A 160 -3.49 16.42 13.70
CA GLY A 160 -3.59 15.00 13.38
C GLY A 160 -2.37 14.50 12.62
N VAL A 161 -2.16 13.19 12.66
CA VAL A 161 -1.04 12.52 11.97
C VAL A 161 -1.57 11.40 11.07
N VAL A 162 -1.02 11.30 9.86
CA VAL A 162 -1.25 10.18 8.94
C VAL A 162 0.04 9.41 8.75
N VAL A 163 0.04 8.10 8.98
CA VAL A 163 1.16 7.22 8.68
C VAL A 163 0.89 6.48 7.37
N THR A 164 1.62 6.81 6.30
CA THR A 164 1.35 6.30 4.94
C THR A 164 2.24 5.17 4.48
N GLY A 165 3.41 5.03 5.07
CA GLY A 165 4.44 4.10 4.63
C GLY A 165 4.25 2.68 5.13
N ALA A 166 4.81 1.73 4.41
CA ALA A 166 4.76 0.30 4.73
C ALA A 166 5.81 -0.15 5.77
N GLY A 167 6.68 0.73 6.22
CA GLY A 167 7.74 0.39 7.19
C GLY A 167 8.91 -0.43 6.61
N PRO A 168 9.78 -0.97 7.48
CA PRO A 168 10.88 -1.82 7.08
C PRO A 168 10.41 -3.23 6.68
N PRO A 169 11.24 -3.99 5.95
CA PRO A 169 10.97 -5.40 5.67
C PRO A 169 10.81 -6.23 6.94
N VAL A 170 9.84 -7.16 6.92
CA VAL A 170 9.62 -8.13 8.00
C VAL A 170 10.76 -9.14 8.00
N ARG A 171 11.46 -9.28 9.13
CA ARG A 171 12.62 -10.15 9.30
C ARG A 171 12.25 -11.53 9.82
N ILE A 172 13.17 -12.48 9.62
CA ILE A 172 13.13 -13.83 10.19
C ILE A 172 14.11 -13.89 11.37
N PRO A 173 13.82 -14.63 12.45
CA PRO A 173 14.77 -14.85 13.54
C PRO A 173 16.15 -15.30 13.01
N GLY A 174 17.23 -14.72 13.57
CA GLY A 174 18.61 -14.98 13.16
C GLY A 174 19.05 -14.27 11.87
N GLN A 175 18.15 -13.63 11.13
CA GLN A 175 18.52 -12.86 9.94
C GLN A 175 19.44 -11.69 10.29
N PRO A 176 20.66 -11.61 9.72
CA PRO A 176 21.61 -10.52 9.97
C PRO A 176 21.07 -9.17 9.44
N ALA A 177 21.49 -8.06 10.05
CA ALA A 177 21.09 -6.72 9.61
C ALA A 177 21.55 -6.44 8.17
N GLU A 178 22.78 -6.77 7.87
CA GLU A 178 23.42 -6.67 6.57
C GLU A 178 24.25 -7.93 6.34
N HIS A 179 24.11 -8.55 5.19
CA HIS A 179 24.91 -9.71 4.81
C HIS A 179 24.85 -9.91 3.27
N PRO A 180 25.97 -10.19 2.60
CA PRO A 180 26.00 -10.31 1.16
C PRO A 180 25.19 -11.50 0.61
N LEU A 181 24.95 -12.52 1.42
CA LEU A 181 24.20 -13.74 1.03
C LEU A 181 22.77 -13.76 1.59
N VAL A 182 22.36 -12.74 2.37
CA VAL A 182 20.99 -12.64 2.92
C VAL A 182 20.44 -11.26 2.62
N LEU A 183 19.56 -11.19 1.65
CA LEU A 183 18.93 -9.96 1.21
C LEU A 183 17.45 -9.94 1.62
N ASP A 184 16.87 -8.77 1.63
CA ASP A 184 15.42 -8.59 1.82
C ASP A 184 14.78 -7.89 0.61
N GLY A 185 13.47 -7.70 0.67
CA GLY A 185 12.69 -7.08 -0.42
C GLY A 185 13.10 -5.63 -0.74
N ARG A 186 13.95 -5.00 0.09
CA ARG A 186 14.49 -3.67 -0.15
C ARG A 186 15.94 -3.73 -0.68
N THR A 187 16.79 -4.53 -0.07
CA THR A 187 18.22 -4.58 -0.43
C THR A 187 18.47 -5.36 -1.71
N PHE A 188 17.58 -6.29 -2.08
CA PHE A 188 17.69 -7.08 -3.30
C PHE A 188 17.92 -6.23 -4.56
N TRP A 189 17.12 -5.20 -4.77
CA TRP A 189 17.14 -4.41 -6.01
C TRP A 189 18.45 -3.65 -6.24
N GLN A 190 19.14 -3.29 -5.16
CA GLN A 190 20.45 -2.63 -5.23
C GLN A 190 21.55 -3.57 -5.68
N HIS A 191 21.37 -4.88 -5.50
CA HIS A 191 22.36 -5.91 -5.81
C HIS A 191 21.99 -6.79 -7.00
N ALA A 192 20.75 -6.65 -7.51
CA ALA A 192 20.16 -7.55 -8.51
C ALA A 192 21.04 -7.77 -9.76
N ASP A 193 21.80 -6.75 -10.17
CA ASP A 193 22.66 -6.83 -11.36
C ASP A 193 23.91 -7.71 -11.16
N HIS A 194 24.29 -7.98 -9.92
CA HIS A 194 25.51 -8.70 -9.57
C HIS A 194 25.27 -10.10 -8.99
N LEU A 195 24.02 -10.46 -8.69
CA LEU A 195 23.68 -11.68 -7.95
C LEU A 195 23.63 -12.94 -8.81
N GLY A 196 23.29 -12.83 -10.09
CA GLY A 196 22.87 -13.96 -10.93
C GLY A 196 23.97 -14.92 -11.37
N THR A 197 25.25 -14.56 -11.26
CA THR A 197 26.32 -15.31 -11.91
C THR A 197 27.01 -16.37 -11.01
N ARG A 198 26.83 -16.30 -9.70
CA ARG A 198 27.58 -17.12 -8.72
C ARG A 198 26.70 -18.06 -7.87
N ALA A 199 25.47 -17.69 -7.56
CA ALA A 199 24.60 -18.49 -6.72
C ALA A 199 23.96 -19.64 -7.54
N ARG A 200 24.09 -20.87 -7.05
CA ARG A 200 23.50 -22.07 -7.67
C ARG A 200 22.25 -22.53 -6.95
N ASN A 201 22.22 -22.39 -5.63
CA ASN A 201 21.10 -22.76 -4.80
C ASN A 201 20.54 -21.49 -4.13
N ILE A 202 19.38 -21.04 -4.58
CA ILE A 202 18.77 -19.79 -4.14
C ILE A 202 17.46 -20.07 -3.42
N CYS A 203 17.21 -19.39 -2.30
CA CYS A 203 15.91 -19.42 -1.62
C CYS A 203 15.28 -18.04 -1.63
N VAL A 204 14.05 -17.94 -2.14
CA VAL A 204 13.19 -16.76 -2.01
C VAL A 204 12.09 -17.08 -1.01
N VAL A 205 12.06 -16.37 0.13
CA VAL A 205 11.06 -16.59 1.19
C VAL A 205 9.93 -15.60 1.04
N GLY A 206 8.77 -16.06 0.58
CA GLY A 206 7.58 -15.25 0.39
C GLY A 206 6.78 -15.66 -0.84
N SER A 207 5.54 -15.17 -0.95
CA SER A 207 4.60 -15.51 -2.02
C SER A 207 3.84 -14.32 -2.60
N GLY A 208 4.18 -13.10 -2.19
CA GLY A 208 3.52 -11.87 -2.68
C GLY A 208 4.21 -11.26 -3.91
N GLU A 209 3.73 -10.09 -4.31
CA GLU A 209 4.18 -9.35 -5.49
C GLU A 209 5.72 -9.17 -5.53
N THR A 210 6.32 -8.75 -4.41
CA THR A 210 7.77 -8.57 -4.31
C THR A 210 8.52 -9.89 -4.56
N ALA A 211 8.06 -10.99 -3.97
CA ALA A 211 8.67 -12.30 -4.16
C ALA A 211 8.58 -12.76 -5.63
N ALA A 212 7.41 -12.58 -6.26
CA ALA A 212 7.20 -12.92 -7.66
C ALA A 212 8.17 -12.17 -8.60
N TRP A 213 8.31 -10.86 -8.44
CA TRP A 213 9.24 -10.07 -9.26
C TRP A 213 10.70 -10.34 -8.96
N ILE A 214 11.06 -10.72 -7.73
CA ILE A 214 12.41 -11.20 -7.39
C ILE A 214 12.70 -12.50 -8.14
N VAL A 215 11.78 -13.47 -8.12
CA VAL A 215 11.93 -14.75 -8.86
C VAL A 215 12.08 -14.48 -10.35
N ILE A 216 11.23 -13.64 -10.93
CA ILE A 216 11.28 -13.27 -12.36
C ILE A 216 12.65 -12.65 -12.72
N THR A 217 13.12 -11.72 -11.88
CA THR A 217 14.40 -11.04 -12.10
C THR A 217 15.58 -12.01 -12.02
N LEU A 218 15.58 -12.88 -11.02
CA LEU A 218 16.62 -13.89 -10.85
C LEU A 218 16.63 -14.91 -11.99
N ALA A 219 15.46 -15.39 -12.42
CA ALA A 219 15.35 -16.34 -13.52
C ALA A 219 15.92 -15.79 -14.85
N GLY A 220 15.82 -14.47 -15.07
CA GLY A 220 16.42 -13.80 -16.23
C GLY A 220 17.94 -13.58 -16.12
N LYS A 221 18.54 -13.76 -14.94
CA LYS A 221 19.95 -13.44 -14.67
C LYS A 221 20.78 -14.65 -14.20
N CYS A 222 20.12 -15.67 -13.64
CA CYS A 222 20.79 -16.85 -13.13
C CYS A 222 21.27 -17.77 -14.25
N HIS A 223 22.32 -18.53 -13.96
CA HIS A 223 22.79 -19.59 -14.85
C HIS A 223 21.71 -20.67 -15.01
N GLU A 224 21.60 -21.30 -16.19
CA GLU A 224 20.63 -22.36 -16.51
C GLU A 224 20.62 -23.54 -15.50
N ARG A 225 21.74 -23.76 -14.80
CA ARG A 225 21.87 -24.79 -13.77
C ARG A 225 21.58 -24.34 -12.34
N SER A 226 21.12 -23.10 -12.15
CA SER A 226 20.76 -22.63 -10.82
C SER A 226 19.41 -23.21 -10.42
N ALA A 227 19.33 -23.74 -9.19
CA ALA A 227 18.08 -24.17 -8.55
C ALA A 227 17.55 -23.04 -7.68
N MET A 228 16.26 -22.73 -7.82
CA MET A 228 15.59 -21.71 -7.01
C MET A 228 14.40 -22.30 -6.28
N ASP A 229 14.42 -22.19 -4.96
CA ASP A 229 13.32 -22.57 -4.08
C ASP A 229 12.53 -21.32 -3.69
N VAL A 230 11.21 -21.35 -3.91
CA VAL A 230 10.29 -20.32 -3.44
C VAL A 230 9.55 -20.87 -2.23
N LEU A 231 9.99 -20.47 -1.04
CA LEU A 231 9.46 -20.96 0.22
C LEU A 231 8.23 -20.18 0.65
N THR A 232 7.10 -20.84 0.73
CA THR A 232 5.81 -20.26 1.15
C THR A 232 5.09 -21.14 2.14
N SER A 233 4.47 -20.53 3.16
CA SER A 233 3.67 -21.24 4.14
C SER A 233 2.37 -21.84 3.59
N ARG A 234 1.95 -21.43 2.38
CA ARG A 234 0.75 -21.92 1.70
C ARG A 234 1.01 -23.12 0.80
N GLY A 235 2.26 -23.46 0.52
CA GLY A 235 2.64 -24.55 -0.38
C GLY A 235 2.46 -24.28 -1.87
N VAL A 236 1.76 -23.23 -2.23
CA VAL A 236 1.52 -22.78 -3.62
C VAL A 236 1.62 -21.27 -3.72
N LEU A 237 1.85 -20.79 -4.93
CA LEU A 237 1.82 -19.37 -5.27
C LEU A 237 0.43 -19.02 -5.83
N TYR A 238 -0.21 -18.02 -5.26
CA TYR A 238 -1.52 -17.57 -5.70
C TYR A 238 -1.43 -16.25 -6.43
N SER A 239 -2.06 -16.18 -7.61
CA SER A 239 -2.36 -14.90 -8.23
C SER A 239 -3.51 -14.21 -7.50
N ARG A 240 -3.53 -12.89 -7.58
CA ARG A 240 -4.58 -12.05 -7.00
C ARG A 240 -5.92 -12.36 -7.66
N GLY A 241 -6.97 -12.49 -6.85
CA GLY A 241 -8.34 -12.47 -7.37
C GLY A 241 -8.66 -11.08 -7.92
N GLU A 242 -9.03 -11.01 -9.20
CA GLU A 242 -9.32 -9.76 -9.91
C GLU A 242 -10.67 -9.85 -10.67
N SER A 243 -11.65 -10.61 -10.17
CA SER A 243 -13.00 -10.58 -10.67
C SER A 243 -13.62 -9.19 -10.47
N TYR A 244 -14.70 -8.87 -11.18
CA TYR A 244 -15.41 -7.61 -11.01
C TYR A 244 -15.83 -7.38 -9.55
N ASP A 245 -16.40 -8.40 -8.90
CA ASP A 245 -16.86 -8.29 -7.51
C ASP A 245 -15.72 -8.13 -6.52
N GLU A 246 -14.57 -8.82 -6.72
CA GLU A 246 -13.36 -8.63 -5.94
C GLU A 246 -12.81 -7.20 -6.13
N ASN A 247 -12.70 -6.74 -7.37
CA ASN A 247 -12.20 -5.40 -7.66
C ASN A 247 -13.08 -4.27 -7.12
N ARG A 248 -14.40 -4.48 -7.06
CA ARG A 248 -15.35 -3.48 -6.56
C ARG A 248 -15.10 -3.11 -5.11
N PHE A 249 -14.78 -4.05 -4.24
CA PHE A 249 -14.48 -3.76 -2.84
C PHE A 249 -13.26 -2.86 -2.62
N TYR A 250 -12.37 -2.79 -3.61
CA TYR A 250 -11.23 -1.88 -3.56
C TYR A 250 -11.60 -0.41 -3.84
N SER A 251 -12.66 -0.15 -4.56
CA SER A 251 -13.10 1.20 -4.94
C SER A 251 -14.42 1.63 -4.28
N ASP A 252 -15.26 0.68 -3.90
CA ASP A 252 -16.55 0.90 -3.24
C ASP A 252 -16.71 -0.09 -2.07
N PRO A 253 -16.07 0.18 -0.92
CA PRO A 253 -16.13 -0.69 0.25
C PRO A 253 -17.40 -0.45 1.11
N GLY A 254 -18.49 0.13 0.58
CA GLY A 254 -19.68 0.45 1.35
C GLY A 254 -20.31 -0.76 2.04
N ASP A 255 -20.32 -1.91 1.37
CA ASP A 255 -20.86 -3.17 1.90
C ASP A 255 -19.85 -3.95 2.78
N TRP A 256 -18.58 -3.51 2.85
CA TRP A 256 -17.52 -4.21 3.57
C TRP A 256 -17.78 -4.44 5.06
N PRO A 257 -18.28 -3.46 5.84
CA PRO A 257 -18.60 -3.66 7.25
C PRO A 257 -19.71 -4.68 7.50
N GLY A 258 -20.56 -4.94 6.52
CA GLY A 258 -21.64 -5.94 6.59
C GLY A 258 -21.17 -7.38 6.44
N LEU A 259 -19.95 -7.61 5.98
CA LEU A 259 -19.37 -8.96 5.88
C LEU A 259 -18.89 -9.43 7.25
N ALA A 260 -19.06 -10.73 7.53
CA ALA A 260 -18.45 -11.37 8.68
C ALA A 260 -16.91 -11.21 8.65
N GLU A 261 -16.27 -11.09 9.81
CA GLU A 261 -14.82 -10.86 9.86
C GLU A 261 -14.02 -12.02 9.21
N SER A 262 -14.48 -13.26 9.37
CA SER A 262 -13.88 -14.43 8.71
C SER A 262 -13.85 -14.25 7.19
N HIS A 263 -14.96 -13.82 6.59
CA HIS A 263 -15.02 -13.57 5.15
C HIS A 263 -14.13 -12.39 4.73
N ARG A 264 -14.04 -11.34 5.54
CA ARG A 264 -13.12 -10.21 5.26
C ARG A 264 -11.65 -10.67 5.29
N ARG A 265 -11.27 -11.54 6.25
CA ARG A 265 -9.92 -12.11 6.33
C ARG A 265 -9.60 -13.00 5.14
N GLU A 266 -10.52 -13.91 4.78
CA GLU A 266 -10.39 -14.77 3.61
C GLU A 266 -10.25 -13.94 2.33
N PHE A 267 -11.06 -12.89 2.17
CA PHE A 267 -10.98 -11.97 1.04
C PHE A 267 -9.59 -11.29 0.95
N LEU A 268 -9.07 -10.77 2.07
CA LEU A 268 -7.75 -10.14 2.11
C LEU A 268 -6.63 -11.13 1.78
N GLU A 269 -6.73 -12.36 2.24
CA GLU A 269 -5.78 -13.42 1.91
C GLU A 269 -5.80 -13.80 0.43
N ARG A 270 -6.97 -13.74 -0.19
CA ARG A 270 -7.18 -14.05 -1.61
C ARG A 270 -6.73 -12.93 -2.55
N THR A 271 -6.85 -11.66 -2.14
CA THR A 271 -6.74 -10.52 -3.04
C THR A 271 -5.63 -9.53 -2.69
N ASP A 272 -5.09 -9.56 -1.47
CA ASP A 272 -4.11 -8.57 -0.99
C ASP A 272 -2.87 -9.19 -0.33
N ARG A 273 -3.04 -10.22 0.50
CA ARG A 273 -1.96 -10.76 1.35
C ARG A 273 -1.27 -11.99 0.77
N GLY A 274 0.00 -11.84 0.38
CA GLY A 274 0.83 -12.95 -0.11
C GLY A 274 0.38 -13.49 -1.48
N VAL A 275 -0.19 -12.64 -2.29
CA VAL A 275 -0.60 -12.89 -3.69
C VAL A 275 0.10 -11.91 -4.62
N PHE A 276 0.15 -12.21 -5.91
CA PHE A 276 0.81 -11.39 -6.92
C PHE A 276 -0.12 -11.08 -8.09
N SER A 277 0.23 -10.07 -8.88
CA SER A 277 -0.57 -9.59 -10.00
C SER A 277 -0.64 -10.59 -11.15
N VAL A 278 -1.68 -10.49 -11.97
CA VAL A 278 -1.81 -11.28 -13.21
C VAL A 278 -0.66 -11.04 -14.20
N GLN A 279 0.01 -9.88 -14.14
CA GLN A 279 1.20 -9.60 -14.94
C GLN A 279 2.39 -10.45 -14.49
N ALA A 280 2.61 -10.54 -13.17
CA ALA A 280 3.62 -11.42 -12.61
C ALA A 280 3.30 -12.89 -12.91
N GLU A 281 2.02 -13.30 -12.80
CA GLU A 281 1.56 -14.64 -13.15
C GLU A 281 1.89 -15.01 -14.61
N ALA A 282 1.50 -14.16 -15.56
CA ALA A 282 1.75 -14.39 -16.98
C ALA A 282 3.25 -14.58 -17.29
N THR A 283 4.12 -13.92 -16.52
CA THR A 283 5.57 -14.05 -16.65
C THR A 283 6.07 -15.31 -15.96
N LEU A 284 5.66 -15.57 -14.72
CA LEU A 284 6.06 -16.75 -13.94
C LEU A 284 5.70 -18.06 -14.66
N ASN A 285 4.52 -18.15 -15.29
CA ASN A 285 4.07 -19.32 -16.01
C ASN A 285 4.94 -19.71 -17.21
N ARG A 286 5.76 -18.77 -17.69
CA ARG A 286 6.73 -19.01 -18.78
C ARG A 286 8.12 -19.39 -18.28
N LEU A 287 8.39 -19.19 -16.99
CA LEU A 287 9.70 -19.46 -16.41
C LEU A 287 9.87 -20.94 -16.05
N ARG A 288 11.12 -21.36 -16.06
CA ARG A 288 11.56 -22.65 -15.59
C ARG A 288 12.71 -22.44 -14.60
N GLY A 289 13.10 -23.50 -13.89
CA GLY A 289 14.26 -23.43 -12.98
C GLY A 289 13.93 -22.96 -11.56
N PHE A 290 12.64 -22.82 -11.19
CA PHE A 290 12.24 -22.65 -9.80
C PHE A 290 11.20 -23.72 -9.40
N ARG A 291 11.15 -24.02 -8.10
CA ARG A 291 10.11 -24.86 -7.50
C ARG A 291 9.52 -24.20 -6.25
N THR A 292 8.27 -24.44 -5.97
CA THR A 292 7.62 -23.98 -4.75
C THR A 292 7.82 -25.02 -3.65
N LEU A 293 8.27 -24.56 -2.48
CA LEU A 293 8.36 -25.36 -1.26
C LEU A 293 7.29 -24.91 -0.26
N ALA A 294 6.52 -25.89 0.24
CA ALA A 294 5.62 -25.67 1.36
C ALA A 294 6.43 -25.61 2.66
N GLY A 295 6.26 -24.58 3.49
CA GLY A 295 6.92 -24.48 4.78
C GLY A 295 7.12 -23.04 5.25
N ARG A 296 7.55 -22.89 6.49
CA ARG A 296 7.87 -21.59 7.10
C ARG A 296 9.36 -21.49 7.36
N ALA A 297 10.00 -20.42 6.90
CA ALA A 297 11.33 -20.07 7.38
C ALA A 297 11.24 -19.66 8.85
N LEU A 298 11.82 -20.45 9.74
CA LEU A 298 11.79 -20.25 11.19
C LEU A 298 13.02 -19.52 11.70
N HIS A 299 14.18 -19.79 11.10
CA HIS A 299 15.47 -19.23 11.50
C HIS A 299 16.42 -19.16 10.30
N ILE A 300 17.31 -18.17 10.30
CA ILE A 300 18.37 -18.00 9.31
C ILE A 300 19.72 -17.93 10.05
N GLU A 301 20.67 -18.76 9.63
CA GLU A 301 22.06 -18.74 10.07
C GLU A 301 22.93 -18.38 8.89
N ALA A 302 23.47 -17.17 8.87
CA ALA A 302 24.33 -16.70 7.80
C ALA A 302 25.80 -17.04 8.09
N GLY A 303 26.39 -17.88 7.24
CA GLY A 303 27.81 -18.21 7.24
C GLY A 303 28.56 -17.48 6.14
N GLN A 304 29.88 -17.61 6.11
CA GLN A 304 30.73 -16.91 5.11
C GLN A 304 30.46 -17.34 3.66
N ARG A 305 30.07 -18.59 3.42
CA ARG A 305 29.90 -19.15 2.07
C ARG A 305 28.49 -19.61 1.76
N GLN A 306 27.71 -19.92 2.79
CA GLN A 306 26.35 -20.43 2.70
C GLN A 306 25.49 -19.89 3.82
N VAL A 307 24.18 -19.92 3.58
CA VAL A 307 23.14 -19.55 4.53
C VAL A 307 22.32 -20.80 4.82
N VAL A 308 22.15 -21.14 6.09
CA VAL A 308 21.29 -22.25 6.50
C VAL A 308 19.92 -21.68 6.91
N VAL A 309 18.87 -22.14 6.25
CA VAL A 309 17.50 -21.82 6.60
C VAL A 309 16.88 -23.01 7.33
N THR A 310 16.38 -22.78 8.53
CA THR A 310 15.54 -23.77 9.23
C THR A 310 14.10 -23.61 8.75
N ILE A 311 13.58 -24.64 8.11
CA ILE A 311 12.24 -24.67 7.51
C ILE A 311 11.35 -25.56 8.40
N GLY A 312 10.18 -25.07 8.78
CA GLY A 312 9.17 -25.82 9.52
C GLY A 312 8.05 -26.32 8.61
N TYR A 313 7.74 -27.60 8.73
CA TYR A 313 6.66 -28.30 8.04
C TYR A 313 5.70 -28.91 9.10
N GLY A 314 4.82 -28.09 9.67
CA GLY A 314 4.04 -28.52 10.82
C GLY A 314 4.94 -28.78 12.04
N PRO A 315 4.99 -30.02 12.60
CA PRO A 315 5.86 -30.37 13.72
C PRO A 315 7.32 -30.57 13.29
N ASP A 316 7.57 -30.90 12.02
CA ASP A 316 8.89 -31.26 11.53
C ASP A 316 9.73 -30.01 11.18
N ARG A 317 11.04 -30.17 11.26
CA ARG A 317 12.00 -29.12 10.93
C ARG A 317 13.13 -29.69 10.09
N GLU A 318 13.51 -28.94 9.06
CA GLU A 318 14.62 -29.26 8.17
C GLU A 318 15.60 -28.09 8.12
N ARG A 319 16.87 -28.36 7.99
CA ARG A 319 17.93 -27.35 7.80
C ARG A 319 18.46 -27.49 6.40
N VAL A 320 18.24 -26.46 5.57
CA VAL A 320 18.66 -26.45 4.17
C VAL A 320 19.67 -25.33 3.94
N ALA A 321 20.78 -25.68 3.25
CA ALA A 321 21.84 -24.73 2.92
C ALA A 321 21.61 -24.12 1.52
N TYR A 322 21.76 -22.80 1.43
CA TYR A 322 21.63 -22.02 0.20
C TYR A 322 22.85 -21.12 -0.01
N ASP A 323 23.15 -20.80 -1.26
CA ASP A 323 24.20 -19.83 -1.61
C ASP A 323 23.70 -18.39 -1.45
N LEU A 324 22.38 -18.18 -1.58
CA LEU A 324 21.72 -16.90 -1.47
C LEU A 324 20.28 -17.04 -0.92
N VAL A 325 19.92 -16.23 0.03
CA VAL A 325 18.56 -16.18 0.58
C VAL A 325 18.00 -14.77 0.43
N ILE A 326 16.78 -14.65 -0.13
CA ILE A 326 16.06 -13.37 -0.22
C ILE A 326 14.77 -13.46 0.57
N VAL A 327 14.62 -12.58 1.58
CA VAL A 327 13.45 -12.54 2.45
C VAL A 327 12.46 -11.50 1.92
N ALA A 328 11.39 -11.95 1.27
CA ALA A 328 10.36 -11.14 0.65
C ALA A 328 8.99 -11.32 1.34
N ARG A 329 8.96 -11.23 2.69
CA ARG A 329 7.78 -11.47 3.53
C ARG A 329 6.88 -10.24 3.73
N GLY A 330 7.07 -9.17 2.95
CA GLY A 330 6.37 -7.91 3.10
C GLY A 330 7.03 -6.98 4.12
N PHE A 331 6.27 -5.99 4.56
CA PHE A 331 6.76 -4.87 5.37
C PHE A 331 5.96 -4.75 6.67
N ASP A 332 6.62 -4.22 7.71
CA ASP A 332 6.03 -4.01 9.04
C ASP A 332 5.06 -2.82 9.02
N GLY A 333 3.76 -3.08 9.06
CA GLY A 333 2.73 -2.04 9.13
C GLY A 333 2.65 -1.31 10.47
N HIS A 334 3.24 -1.90 11.53
CA HIS A 334 3.25 -1.35 12.89
C HIS A 334 4.53 -0.58 13.22
N TRP A 335 5.38 -0.35 12.26
CA TRP A 335 6.69 0.30 12.44
C TRP A 335 6.63 1.66 13.15
N PHE A 336 5.52 2.38 13.01
CA PHE A 336 5.31 3.69 13.64
C PHE A 336 5.24 3.62 15.17
N GLU A 337 4.90 2.46 15.74
CA GLU A 337 4.81 2.27 17.20
C GLU A 337 6.16 2.55 17.88
N ARG A 338 7.27 2.38 17.17
CA ARG A 338 8.62 2.71 17.65
C ARG A 338 8.87 4.21 17.80
N LEU A 339 8.12 5.03 17.08
CA LEU A 339 8.22 6.49 17.15
C LEU A 339 7.42 7.06 18.32
N LEU A 340 6.48 6.30 18.89
CA LEU A 340 5.59 6.78 19.94
C LEU A 340 6.35 7.01 21.23
N GLY A 341 6.24 8.21 21.78
CA GLY A 341 6.62 8.51 23.17
C GLY A 341 5.69 7.77 24.16
N ASP A 342 6.09 7.72 25.43
CA ASP A 342 5.38 6.91 26.45
C ASP A 342 3.91 7.28 26.62
N ASP A 343 3.57 8.57 26.57
CA ASP A 343 2.17 9.00 26.66
C ASP A 343 1.36 8.55 25.44
N ALA A 344 1.88 8.76 24.23
CA ALA A 344 1.25 8.32 22.99
C ALA A 344 1.07 6.79 22.96
N ARG A 345 2.05 6.05 23.46
CA ARG A 345 1.99 4.58 23.54
C ARG A 345 0.93 4.11 24.53
N ARG A 346 0.81 4.74 25.71
CA ARG A 346 -0.27 4.46 26.65
C ARG A 346 -1.63 4.72 26.05
N ARG A 347 -1.85 5.91 25.45
CA ARG A 347 -3.10 6.27 24.80
C ARG A 347 -3.49 5.29 23.69
N LEU A 348 -2.50 4.82 22.90
CA LEU A 348 -2.74 3.81 21.86
C LEU A 348 -3.13 2.45 22.48
N ALA A 349 -2.47 2.02 23.54
CA ALA A 349 -2.79 0.79 24.24
C ALA A 349 -4.23 0.84 24.83
N ASP A 350 -4.62 1.94 25.46
CA ASP A 350 -5.95 2.16 25.99
C ASP A 350 -7.01 2.14 24.85
N ALA A 351 -6.72 2.80 23.72
CA ALA A 351 -7.62 2.81 22.56
C ALA A 351 -7.79 1.43 21.92
N ARG A 352 -6.76 0.58 21.95
CA ARG A 352 -6.86 -0.83 21.50
C ARG A 352 -7.77 -1.66 22.39
N ALA A 353 -7.79 -1.39 23.69
CA ALA A 353 -8.59 -2.16 24.67
C ALA A 353 -8.33 -3.70 24.59
N GLY A 354 -7.08 -4.09 24.34
CA GLY A 354 -6.69 -5.49 24.19
C GLY A 354 -7.00 -6.15 22.84
N ASP A 355 -7.57 -5.42 21.89
CA ASP A 355 -7.90 -5.90 20.55
C ASP A 355 -6.76 -5.68 19.54
N GLU A 356 -6.88 -6.31 18.36
CA GLU A 356 -6.00 -6.02 17.22
C GLU A 356 -6.26 -4.60 16.71
N LEU A 357 -5.19 -3.85 16.42
CA LEU A 357 -5.30 -2.45 15.98
C LEU A 357 -6.11 -2.31 14.68
N GLU A 358 -6.01 -3.28 13.79
CA GLU A 358 -6.73 -3.36 12.53
C GLU A 358 -8.26 -3.38 12.68
N ARG A 359 -8.77 -3.89 13.81
CA ARG A 359 -10.19 -3.87 14.14
C ARG A 359 -10.66 -2.52 14.67
N ARG A 360 -9.72 -1.71 15.16
CA ARG A 360 -9.98 -0.42 15.82
C ARG A 360 -9.86 0.78 14.88
N ILE A 361 -9.74 0.55 13.58
CA ILE A 361 -9.69 1.63 12.60
C ILE A 361 -11.11 2.06 12.22
N ASP A 362 -11.41 3.33 12.44
CA ASP A 362 -12.69 3.95 12.17
C ASP A 362 -12.84 4.41 10.70
N VAL A 363 -14.02 4.89 10.33
CA VAL A 363 -14.36 5.30 8.95
C VAL A 363 -13.46 6.39 8.39
N ASP A 364 -12.97 7.29 9.22
CA ASP A 364 -11.99 8.33 8.86
C ASP A 364 -10.55 7.84 8.89
N LEU A 365 -10.35 6.52 8.99
CA LEU A 365 -9.08 5.80 9.06
C LEU A 365 -8.24 6.12 10.31
N THR A 366 -8.85 6.70 11.36
CA THR A 366 -8.21 6.89 12.67
C THR A 366 -8.34 5.65 13.54
N VAL A 367 -7.49 5.57 14.56
CA VAL A 367 -7.70 4.64 15.67
C VAL A 367 -8.88 5.15 16.51
N ALA A 368 -9.93 4.35 16.61
CA ALA A 368 -11.15 4.70 17.34
C ALA A 368 -10.84 5.02 18.81
N GLY A 369 -11.33 6.16 19.29
CA GLY A 369 -11.12 6.61 20.67
C GLY A 369 -9.77 7.28 20.95
N LEU A 370 -8.79 7.17 20.06
CA LEU A 370 -7.49 7.82 20.25
C LEU A 370 -7.56 9.34 20.01
N LYS A 371 -7.03 10.11 20.95
CA LYS A 371 -6.86 11.56 20.84
C LYS A 371 -5.42 11.95 21.19
N PRO A 372 -4.79 12.83 20.40
CA PRO A 372 -5.24 13.40 19.12
C PRO A 372 -5.33 12.34 18.00
N PRO A 373 -6.01 12.62 16.86
CA PRO A 373 -6.27 11.64 15.81
C PRO A 373 -4.98 11.13 15.14
N LEU A 374 -4.88 9.81 15.01
CA LEU A 374 -3.83 9.10 14.28
C LEU A 374 -4.47 8.25 13.19
N HIS A 375 -4.24 8.62 11.93
CA HIS A 375 -4.78 7.90 10.77
C HIS A 375 -3.80 6.83 10.30
N LEU A 376 -4.27 5.60 10.18
CA LEU A 376 -3.48 4.41 9.82
C LEU A 376 -4.07 3.71 8.60
N PRO A 377 -4.08 4.33 7.40
CA PRO A 377 -4.65 3.70 6.21
C PRO A 377 -4.01 2.36 5.86
N VAL A 378 -2.75 2.13 6.23
CA VAL A 378 -2.04 0.86 5.98
C VAL A 378 -2.64 -0.31 6.76
N LEU A 379 -3.28 -0.04 7.89
CA LEU A 379 -3.91 -1.04 8.77
C LEU A 379 -5.43 -1.11 8.59
N ALA A 380 -6.01 -0.25 7.75
CA ALA A 380 -7.45 -0.11 7.63
C ALA A 380 -8.15 -1.25 6.84
N GLY A 381 -7.40 -2.16 6.23
CA GLY A 381 -7.94 -3.18 5.34
C GLY A 381 -9.03 -4.05 5.96
N LEU A 382 -8.81 -4.53 7.18
CA LEU A 382 -9.76 -5.41 7.87
C LEU A 382 -11.06 -4.70 8.24
N ALA A 383 -10.96 -3.50 8.81
CA ALA A 383 -12.15 -2.77 9.30
C ALA A 383 -12.85 -2.02 8.18
N GLN A 384 -12.12 -1.39 7.26
CA GLN A 384 -12.65 -0.38 6.37
C GLN A 384 -12.67 -0.75 4.88
N GLY A 385 -11.92 -1.79 4.48
CA GLY A 385 -11.88 -2.29 3.10
C GLY A 385 -10.48 -2.44 2.52
N PRO A 386 -10.31 -3.35 1.55
CA PRO A 386 -9.01 -3.78 1.05
C PRO A 386 -8.25 -2.70 0.26
N GLY A 387 -8.93 -1.65 -0.21
CA GLY A 387 -8.34 -0.60 -1.03
C GLY A 387 -7.42 0.38 -0.27
N PHE A 388 -7.66 0.60 1.03
CA PHE A 388 -6.93 1.61 1.83
C PHE A 388 -5.46 1.28 2.08
N PRO A 389 -5.06 0.03 2.34
CA PRO A 389 -3.64 -0.31 2.48
C PRO A 389 -2.81 -0.11 1.22
N ASN A 390 -3.39 -0.22 0.04
CA ASN A 390 -2.71 -0.17 -1.26
C ASN A 390 -3.03 1.10 -2.07
N LEU A 391 -2.93 1.05 -3.41
CA LEU A 391 -3.12 2.20 -4.31
C LEU A 391 -4.55 2.30 -4.88
N SER A 392 -5.45 1.37 -4.53
CA SER A 392 -6.67 1.16 -5.33
C SER A 392 -7.81 2.13 -5.04
N CYS A 393 -7.68 3.03 -4.07
CA CYS A 393 -8.73 4.02 -3.76
C CYS A 393 -8.16 5.30 -3.11
N LEU A 394 -7.11 5.87 -3.69
CA LEU A 394 -6.40 7.03 -3.13
C LEU A 394 -7.30 8.25 -2.95
N GLY A 395 -8.24 8.49 -3.87
CA GLY A 395 -9.23 9.56 -3.77
C GLY A 395 -10.19 9.37 -2.61
N LEU A 396 -10.73 8.16 -2.42
CA LEU A 396 -11.61 7.83 -1.30
C LEU A 396 -10.86 7.87 0.05
N LEU A 397 -9.63 7.39 0.08
CA LEU A 397 -8.75 7.49 1.25
C LEU A 397 -8.59 8.95 1.68
N SER A 398 -8.30 9.84 0.74
CA SER A 398 -8.13 11.27 0.98
C SER A 398 -9.43 11.91 1.46
N ASP A 399 -10.57 11.55 0.87
CA ASP A 399 -11.88 12.02 1.28
C ASP A 399 -12.19 11.64 2.73
N ARG A 400 -11.98 10.37 3.12
CA ARG A 400 -12.25 9.90 4.48
C ARG A 400 -11.38 10.60 5.53
N ILE A 401 -10.08 10.76 5.26
CA ILE A 401 -9.16 11.46 6.18
C ILE A 401 -9.54 12.93 6.32
N LEU A 402 -9.74 13.64 5.21
CA LEU A 402 -9.97 15.08 5.22
C LEU A 402 -11.36 15.46 5.73
N ARG A 403 -12.35 14.56 5.63
CA ARG A 403 -13.70 14.73 6.21
C ARG A 403 -13.68 15.07 7.68
N ARG A 404 -12.78 14.52 8.44
CA ARG A 404 -12.64 14.83 9.87
C ARG A 404 -12.35 16.30 10.13
N TYR A 405 -11.67 16.95 9.20
CA TYR A 405 -11.18 18.33 9.33
C TYR A 405 -12.05 19.35 8.59
N VAL A 406 -12.89 18.92 7.68
CA VAL A 406 -13.76 19.80 6.89
C VAL A 406 -15.21 19.50 7.23
N PRO A 407 -15.84 20.29 8.13
CA PRO A 407 -17.25 20.11 8.46
C PRO A 407 -18.11 20.44 7.24
N LEU A 408 -19.02 19.55 6.89
CA LEU A 408 -20.09 19.86 5.94
C LEU A 408 -21.23 20.53 6.68
N SER A 409 -21.80 21.61 6.12
CA SER A 409 -23.01 22.20 6.64
C SER A 409 -24.15 21.16 6.66
N PRO A 410 -24.98 21.10 7.73
CA PRO A 410 -26.06 20.10 7.85
C PRO A 410 -27.04 20.06 6.67
N ALA A 411 -27.19 21.18 5.94
CA ALA A 411 -28.00 21.25 4.72
C ALA A 411 -27.43 20.43 3.52
N ALA A 412 -26.18 20.02 3.57
CA ALA A 412 -25.52 19.28 2.50
C ALA A 412 -25.48 17.75 2.72
N ALA A 413 -25.87 17.28 3.89
CA ALA A 413 -25.91 15.86 4.24
C ALA A 413 -27.23 15.22 3.78
N ARG A 414 -27.53 15.22 2.48
CA ARG A 414 -28.51 14.25 1.96
C ARG A 414 -27.84 12.89 1.94
N PRO A 415 -28.44 11.84 2.54
CA PRO A 415 -27.90 10.49 2.38
C PRO A 415 -27.90 10.13 0.89
N ASP A 416 -26.77 9.66 0.40
CA ASP A 416 -26.64 9.18 -0.97
C ASP A 416 -27.73 8.14 -1.25
N GLY A 417 -28.66 8.48 -2.16
CA GLY A 417 -29.80 7.65 -2.54
C GLY A 417 -29.44 6.40 -3.35
N THR A 418 -28.16 5.99 -3.32
CA THR A 418 -27.66 4.86 -4.11
C THR A 418 -28.04 3.49 -3.57
N ALA A 419 -28.21 3.34 -2.25
CA ALA A 419 -28.62 2.05 -1.68
C ALA A 419 -30.10 1.76 -1.91
N ALA A 420 -30.96 2.78 -1.81
CA ALA A 420 -32.43 2.61 -2.02
C ALA A 420 -32.78 2.39 -3.49
N GLN A 421 -32.11 3.05 -4.44
CA GLN A 421 -32.35 2.84 -5.87
C GLN A 421 -31.84 1.50 -6.37
N LYS A 422 -30.71 0.99 -5.85
CA LYS A 422 -30.21 -0.36 -6.20
C LYS A 422 -31.10 -1.48 -5.63
N SER A 423 -31.75 -1.28 -4.47
CA SER A 423 -32.72 -2.21 -3.90
C SER A 423 -34.03 -2.22 -4.69
N ALA A 424 -34.49 -1.08 -5.19
CA ALA A 424 -35.72 -0.99 -6.01
C ALA A 424 -35.53 -1.61 -7.39
N ALA A 425 -34.36 -1.44 -8.03
CA ALA A 425 -34.05 -2.06 -9.32
C ALA A 425 -33.95 -3.59 -9.27
N ARG A 426 -33.57 -4.17 -8.11
CA ARG A 426 -33.54 -5.63 -7.94
C ARG A 426 -34.93 -6.24 -7.69
N ARG A 427 -35.94 -5.45 -7.28
CA ARG A 427 -37.32 -5.93 -7.04
C ARG A 427 -38.22 -5.87 -8.28
N SER A 428 -37.79 -5.26 -9.37
CA SER A 428 -38.58 -5.09 -10.61
C SER A 428 -38.15 -6.00 -11.76
N ALA A 429 -37.36 -7.05 -11.55
CA ALA A 429 -37.12 -8.08 -12.55
C ALA A 429 -38.39 -8.98 -12.64
N PRO A 430 -39.03 -9.12 -13.82
CA PRO A 430 -40.20 -9.98 -13.95
C PRO A 430 -39.79 -11.45 -13.82
N GLU A 431 -40.50 -12.18 -12.95
CA GLU A 431 -40.49 -13.65 -12.93
C GLU A 431 -40.81 -14.17 -14.34
N ARG A 432 -39.85 -14.77 -14.99
CA ARG A 432 -40.10 -15.55 -16.20
C ARG A 432 -40.85 -16.81 -15.78
N SER A 433 -42.14 -16.88 -16.07
CA SER A 433 -42.94 -18.07 -15.96
C SER A 433 -42.33 -19.16 -16.86
N GLU A 434 -41.89 -20.25 -16.26
CA GLU A 434 -41.73 -21.54 -16.96
C GLU A 434 -43.12 -21.99 -17.44
N ARG A 435 -43.35 -22.05 -18.71
CA ARG A 435 -44.31 -22.94 -19.33
C ARG A 435 -43.78 -23.48 -20.67
N ALA A 436 -43.80 -24.83 -20.74
CA ALA A 436 -43.67 -25.76 -21.86
C ALA A 436 -42.27 -25.99 -22.41
#